data_1901a04464f281ea3dd9f20cb7727751
#
_entry.id   1901a04464f281ea3dd9f20cb7727751
#
_cell.length_a   1.000
_cell.length_b   1.000
_cell.length_c   1.000
_cell.angle_alpha   90.00
_cell.angle_beta   90.00
_cell.angle_gamma   90.00
#
_symmetry.space_group_name_H-M   'P 1'
#
loop_
_entity.id
_entity.type
_entity.pdbx_description
1 polymer ?
#
loop_
_entity_poly.entity_id
_entity_poly.type
_entity_poly.pdbx_seq_one_letter_code
_entity_poly.pdbx_strand_id
1 'polypeptide(L)'
;MNRTTRLYESVPMPRKYLAEQVMDRRAACIVYQGKDYTPGSALTYFMKSRERELLHPKTRREIEYILTMLRDKGEKDTFRYIKDSVLKGKPFPWEEE
;
A
#
# COMPACT_ATOMS: atom_id res chain seq x y z
N MET A 1 15.24 -6.15 -11.00
CA MET A 1 14.29 -5.71 -10.37
C MET A 1 13.48 -4.55 -10.77
N ASN A 2 14.07 -3.52 -11.23
CA ASN A 2 13.30 -2.35 -11.63
C ASN A 2 12.37 -2.62 -12.80
N ARG A 3 12.66 -3.63 -13.58
CA ARG A 3 11.81 -3.98 -14.70
C ARG A 3 10.44 -4.43 -14.28
N THR A 4 10.36 -5.14 -13.17
CA THR A 4 9.07 -5.60 -12.67
C THR A 4 8.20 -4.43 -12.27
N THR A 5 8.78 -3.44 -11.60
CA THR A 5 8.05 -2.24 -11.21
C THR A 5 7.55 -1.50 -12.45
N ARG A 6 8.39 -1.41 -13.47
CA ARG A 6 8.01 -0.71 -14.68
C ARG A 6 6.84 -1.37 -15.40
N LEU A 7 6.77 -2.71 -15.34
CA LEU A 7 5.66 -3.42 -15.97
C LEU A 7 4.33 -3.07 -15.35
N TYR A 8 4.31 -2.71 -14.07
CA TYR A 8 3.07 -2.43 -13.37
C TYR A 8 2.67 -0.96 -13.38
N GLU A 9 3.43 -0.11 -14.03
CA GLU A 9 3.10 1.31 -14.11
C GLU A 9 1.87 1.57 -14.97
N SER A 10 1.67 0.75 -16.00
CA SER A 10 0.58 0.95 -16.95
C SER A 10 -0.59 0.00 -16.76
N VAL A 11 -0.50 -0.93 -15.82
CA VAL A 11 -1.58 -1.88 -15.53
C VAL A 11 -1.75 -2.03 -14.03
N PRO A 12 -2.93 -2.45 -13.57
CA PRO A 12 -3.14 -2.67 -12.14
C PRO A 12 -2.19 -3.74 -11.63
N MET A 13 -1.66 -3.49 -10.44
CA MET A 13 -0.72 -4.41 -9.79
C MET A 13 -1.43 -5.65 -9.27
N PRO A 14 -0.84 -6.84 -9.44
CA PRO A 14 -1.40 -8.04 -8.82
C PRO A 14 -1.49 -7.90 -7.31
N ARG A 15 -2.48 -8.54 -6.71
CA ARG A 15 -2.74 -8.40 -5.26
C ARG A 15 -1.54 -8.78 -4.40
N LYS A 16 -0.81 -9.82 -4.80
CA LYS A 16 0.37 -10.22 -4.07
C LYS A 16 1.40 -9.09 -4.01
N TYR A 17 1.64 -8.45 -5.14
CA TYR A 17 2.61 -7.35 -5.20
C TYR A 17 2.07 -6.11 -4.52
N LEU A 18 0.77 -5.90 -4.56
CA LEU A 18 0.14 -4.80 -3.86
C LEU A 18 0.41 -4.91 -2.35
N ALA A 19 0.21 -6.09 -1.79
CA ALA A 19 0.48 -6.33 -0.38
C ALA A 19 1.95 -6.11 -0.05
N GLU A 20 2.85 -6.60 -0.90
CA GLU A 20 4.29 -6.44 -0.69
C GLU A 20 4.69 -4.97 -0.71
N GLN A 21 4.11 -4.18 -1.62
CA GLN A 21 4.41 -2.76 -1.69
C GLN A 21 4.01 -2.03 -0.42
N VAL A 22 2.87 -2.37 0.14
CA VAL A 22 2.41 -1.78 1.39
C VAL A 22 3.37 -2.12 2.52
N MET A 23 3.74 -3.40 2.63
CA MET A 23 4.64 -3.85 3.69
C MET A 23 6.04 -3.26 3.54
N ASP A 24 6.52 -3.13 2.31
CA ASP A 24 7.83 -2.55 2.06
C ASP A 24 7.88 -1.09 2.49
N ARG A 25 6.83 -0.33 2.20
CA ARG A 25 6.76 1.07 2.60
C ARG A 25 6.73 1.21 4.11
N ARG A 26 5.99 0.33 4.78
CA ARG A 26 5.95 0.32 6.24
C ARG A 26 7.34 0.03 6.81
N ALA A 27 8.00 -1.00 6.29
CA ALA A 27 9.33 -1.38 6.76
C ALA A 27 10.34 -0.26 6.55
N ALA A 28 10.29 0.39 5.39
CA ALA A 28 11.19 1.49 5.10
C ALA A 28 10.99 2.64 6.08
N CYS A 29 9.75 2.97 6.41
CA CYS A 29 9.47 4.04 7.34
C CYS A 29 9.98 3.71 8.75
N ILE A 30 9.85 2.46 9.15
CA ILE A 30 10.37 2.02 10.46
C ILE A 30 11.87 2.20 10.52
N VAL A 31 12.57 1.81 9.44
CA VAL A 31 14.02 1.95 9.39
C VAL A 31 14.45 3.42 9.42
N TYR A 32 13.78 4.26 8.61
CA TYR A 32 14.17 5.67 8.52
C TYR A 32 13.80 6.48 9.74
N GLN A 33 12.66 6.24 10.34
CA GLN A 33 12.15 7.06 11.41
C GLN A 33 12.43 6.51 12.81
N GLY A 34 12.69 5.21 12.92
CA GLY A 34 12.98 4.62 14.21
C GLY A 34 11.93 4.95 15.24
N LYS A 35 12.34 5.69 16.28
CA LYS A 35 11.45 6.05 17.37
C LYS A 35 10.28 6.92 16.95
N ASP A 36 10.45 7.65 15.86
CA ASP A 36 9.43 8.59 15.39
C ASP A 36 8.40 7.93 14.49
N TYR A 37 8.57 6.64 14.21
CA TYR A 37 7.62 5.93 13.37
C TYR A 37 6.23 5.88 14.02
N THR A 38 5.20 6.15 13.20
CA THR A 38 3.82 5.97 13.60
C THR A 38 3.11 5.21 12.47
N PRO A 39 1.95 4.61 12.76
CA PRO A 39 1.22 3.92 11.68
C PRO A 39 0.87 4.81 10.50
N GLY A 40 0.77 6.13 10.71
CA GLY A 40 0.48 7.06 9.63
C GLY A 40 1.70 7.46 8.81
N SER A 41 2.89 7.08 9.24
CA SER A 41 4.13 7.48 8.55
C SER A 41 4.19 6.96 7.12
N ALA A 42 3.78 5.73 6.91
CA ALA A 42 3.82 5.14 5.57
C ALA A 42 2.89 5.87 4.60
N LEU A 43 1.72 6.28 5.07
CA LEU A 43 0.80 7.05 4.24
C LEU A 43 1.40 8.41 3.87
N THR A 44 1.95 9.10 4.86
CA THR A 44 2.58 10.40 4.64
C THR A 44 3.70 10.29 3.62
N TYR A 45 4.55 9.28 3.79
CA TYR A 45 5.66 9.06 2.89
C TYR A 45 5.16 8.77 1.47
N PHE A 46 4.16 7.91 1.35
CA PHE A 46 3.59 7.55 0.06
C PHE A 46 3.01 8.76 -0.67
N MET A 47 2.29 9.61 0.05
CA MET A 47 1.66 10.79 -0.54
C MET A 47 2.68 11.78 -1.08
N LYS A 48 3.90 11.77 -0.54
CA LYS A 48 4.98 12.65 -1.00
C LYS A 48 5.88 11.99 -2.03
N SER A 49 5.72 10.71 -2.28
CA SER A 49 6.61 9.96 -3.15
C SER A 49 6.27 10.20 -4.61
N ARG A 50 7.32 10.30 -5.43
CA ARG A 50 7.14 10.37 -6.87
C ARG A 50 6.63 9.07 -7.45
N GLU A 51 6.93 7.95 -6.78
CA GLU A 51 6.45 6.65 -7.21
C GLU A 51 4.94 6.61 -7.28
N ARG A 52 4.28 7.36 -6.41
CA ARG A 52 2.83 7.45 -6.40
C ARG A 52 2.29 7.90 -7.75
N GLU A 53 2.96 8.86 -8.37
CA GLU A 53 2.52 9.39 -9.64
C GLU A 53 2.77 8.43 -10.80
N LEU A 54 3.71 7.51 -10.64
CA LEU A 54 4.05 6.54 -11.67
C LEU A 54 3.14 5.32 -11.64
N LEU A 55 2.40 5.12 -10.57
CA LEU A 55 1.53 3.98 -10.42
C LEU A 55 0.23 4.17 -11.22
N HIS A 56 -0.32 3.05 -11.68
CA HIS A 56 -1.64 3.07 -12.29
C HIS A 56 -2.64 3.67 -11.29
N PRO A 57 -3.56 4.52 -11.74
CA PRO A 57 -4.50 5.18 -10.81
C PRO A 57 -5.25 4.23 -9.91
N LYS A 58 -5.63 3.06 -10.41
CA LYS A 58 -6.31 2.06 -9.59
C LYS A 58 -5.41 1.56 -8.48
N THR A 59 -4.16 1.22 -8.81
CA THR A 59 -3.20 0.76 -7.82
C THR A 59 -2.92 1.82 -6.78
N ARG A 60 -2.78 3.07 -7.23
CA ARG A 60 -2.54 4.19 -6.33
C ARG A 60 -3.67 4.30 -5.30
N ARG A 61 -4.91 4.22 -5.75
CA ARG A 61 -6.06 4.30 -4.87
C ARG A 61 -6.08 3.15 -3.86
N GLU A 62 -5.74 1.95 -4.32
CA GLU A 62 -5.72 0.78 -3.46
C GLU A 62 -4.67 0.90 -2.36
N ILE A 63 -3.46 1.35 -2.73
CA ILE A 63 -2.40 1.54 -1.75
C ILE A 63 -2.78 2.62 -0.75
N GLU A 64 -3.32 3.74 -1.22
CA GLU A 64 -3.74 4.82 -0.33
C GLU A 64 -4.79 4.34 0.66
N TYR A 65 -5.73 3.54 0.20
CA TYR A 65 -6.77 3.01 1.08
C TYR A 65 -6.18 2.15 2.19
N ILE A 66 -5.27 1.24 1.82
CA ILE A 66 -4.66 0.36 2.80
C ILE A 66 -3.79 1.14 3.79
N LEU A 67 -3.02 2.10 3.29
CA LEU A 67 -2.17 2.92 4.16
C LEU A 67 -3.00 3.83 5.07
N THR A 68 -4.15 4.30 4.58
CA THR A 68 -5.07 5.08 5.40
C THR A 68 -5.64 4.21 6.51
N MET A 69 -5.97 2.96 6.20
CA MET A 69 -6.43 2.01 7.20
C MET A 69 -5.35 1.78 8.26
N LEU A 70 -4.09 1.67 7.81
CA LEU A 70 -2.97 1.50 8.73
C LEU A 70 -2.89 2.66 9.71
N ARG A 71 -3.07 3.88 9.22
CA ARG A 71 -3.05 5.07 10.07
C ARG A 71 -4.22 5.09 11.06
N ASP A 72 -5.42 4.78 10.57
CA ASP A 72 -6.64 4.98 11.35
C ASP A 72 -7.01 3.79 12.22
N LYS A 73 -6.72 2.58 11.77
CA LYS A 73 -7.13 1.37 12.47
C LYS A 73 -5.97 0.58 13.06
N GLY A 74 -4.74 0.94 12.70
CA GLY A 74 -3.55 0.31 13.24
C GLY A 74 -3.10 -0.91 12.45
N GLU A 75 -1.94 -1.43 12.85
CA GLU A 75 -1.30 -2.49 12.09
C GLU A 75 -2.04 -3.82 12.14
N LYS A 76 -2.58 -4.17 13.30
CA LYS A 76 -3.25 -5.44 13.46
C LYS A 76 -4.43 -5.59 12.52
N ASP A 77 -5.30 -4.59 12.49
CA ASP A 77 -6.48 -4.62 11.64
C ASP A 77 -6.11 -4.56 10.17
N THR A 78 -5.10 -3.77 9.83
CA THR A 78 -4.64 -3.64 8.45
C THR A 78 -4.05 -4.95 7.94
N PHE A 79 -3.22 -5.60 8.76
CA PHE A 79 -2.64 -6.87 8.35
C PHE A 79 -3.70 -7.94 8.18
N ARG A 80 -4.70 -7.95 9.05
CA ARG A 80 -5.82 -8.88 8.92
C ARG A 80 -6.57 -8.62 7.60
N TYR A 81 -6.81 -7.36 7.29
CA TYR A 81 -7.47 -6.99 6.04
C TYR A 81 -6.68 -7.45 4.82
N ILE A 82 -5.36 -7.25 4.84
CA ILE A 82 -4.50 -7.67 3.75
C ILE A 82 -4.61 -9.19 3.57
N LYS A 83 -4.51 -9.92 4.66
CA LYS A 83 -4.56 -11.39 4.61
C LYS A 83 -5.92 -11.90 4.14
N ASP A 84 -7.00 -11.33 4.66
CA ASP A 84 -8.34 -11.85 4.43
C ASP A 84 -9.02 -11.31 3.18
N SER A 85 -8.56 -10.19 2.67
CA SER A 85 -9.24 -9.53 1.55
C SER A 85 -8.29 -9.25 0.38
N VAL A 86 -7.19 -8.56 0.64
CA VAL A 86 -6.29 -8.17 -0.45
C VAL A 86 -5.69 -9.38 -1.13
N LEU A 87 -5.09 -10.28 -0.37
CA LEU A 87 -4.43 -11.46 -0.93
C LEU A 87 -5.43 -12.46 -1.51
N LYS A 88 -6.68 -12.40 -1.10
CA LYS A 88 -7.72 -13.29 -1.62
C LYS A 88 -8.45 -12.70 -2.81
N GLY A 89 -8.06 -11.50 -3.22
CA GLY A 89 -8.66 -10.86 -4.40
C GLY A 89 -10.04 -10.31 -4.20
N LYS A 90 -10.46 -10.08 -2.96
CA LYS A 90 -11.78 -9.52 -2.70
C LYS A 90 -11.85 -8.06 -3.14
N PRO A 91 -13.01 -7.59 -3.62
CA PRO A 91 -13.12 -6.22 -4.09
C PRO A 91 -12.97 -5.21 -2.95
N PHE A 92 -12.43 -4.05 -3.29
CA PHE A 92 -12.39 -2.93 -2.35
C PHE A 92 -13.78 -2.30 -2.25
N PRO A 93 -14.04 -1.50 -1.21
CA PRO A 93 -15.38 -0.94 -1.00
C PRO A 93 -15.96 -0.20 -2.20
N TRP A 94 -15.13 0.55 -2.93
CA TRP A 94 -15.62 1.30 -4.08
C TRP A 94 -15.88 0.41 -5.29
N GLU A 95 -15.36 -0.81 -5.30
CA GLU A 95 -15.59 -1.74 -6.40
C GLU A 95 -16.92 -2.48 -6.27
N GLU A 96 -17.47 -2.50 -5.07
CA GLU A 96 -18.74 -3.16 -4.82
C GLU A 96 -19.94 -2.31 -5.19
N GLU A 97 -19.73 -1.03 -5.42
CA GLU A 97 -20.79 -0.12 -5.84
C GLU A 97 -21.10 -0.24 -7.34
#